data_7458dba7e1ff754f565cbe50b71e5884
#
_entry.id   7458dba7e1ff754f565cbe50b71e5884
#
_cell.length_a   1.000
_cell.length_b   1.000
_cell.length_c   1.000
_cell.angle_alpha   90.00
_cell.angle_beta   90.00
_cell.angle_gamma   90.00
#
_symmetry.space_group_name_H-M   'P 1'
#
loop_
_entity.id
_entity.type
_entity.pdbx_description
1 polymer ?
#
loop_
_entity_poly.entity_id
_entity_poly.type
_entity_poly.pdbx_seq_one_letter_code
_entity_poly.pdbx_strand_id
1 'polypeptide(L)'
;MNSTRSYLTDRFFAAYGLWQIVGVFGLVQPLILTIYLLGSMTILALVWLDRRSLLQARHLQAHLELPRSVELEQRVRLQATLSLVQENPFMPTRIEWEAPVIAAFRFDHPLAPFRASAAADRPLLASHAAIAAGLGYFEWTTLHLVVRSRLLLWYQKLDIEIEPRGGRVHPSFRHIPAQDFAERVAHQPLLTQGTRQILRGQAADQFHSIRRYQYPDRLRHIDAKKSAKYAQLMTRIYDECRAHHLIIALDLGRSMCGRLRNSAKHDYYLSACLMLAQQAIAAGDQVSFFAFANTITYSIRHSRHLASFEPLFKGETRLQARETQSRFDLLHPTIASMAGQRGIVLVLTDLTNPSVQLALLEALTPICQRHLTLAVGLQDQNLCLNELVWALDPDHLSDGEQARLLYASWLNDRFELFRRRMSQLGGGVVQGSDATWISLVTQVYARLRVSLRA
;
A
#
# COMPACT_ATOMS: atom_id res chain seq x y z
N MET A 1 34.75 1.51 -10.32
CA MET A 1 35.26 2.52 -11.29
C MET A 1 34.07 3.40 -11.69
N ASN A 2 33.86 4.50 -10.98
CA ASN A 2 32.75 5.44 -11.22
C ASN A 2 33.10 6.25 -12.47
N SER A 3 32.42 6.00 -13.59
CA SER A 3 32.58 6.81 -14.81
C SER A 3 31.85 8.15 -14.60
N THR A 4 32.58 9.12 -14.09
CA THR A 4 32.11 10.51 -13.99
C THR A 4 32.05 11.10 -15.40
N ARG A 5 30.87 11.08 -16.04
CA ARG A 5 30.66 11.74 -17.33
C ARG A 5 30.14 13.14 -17.08
N SER A 6 30.86 14.13 -17.59
CA SER A 6 30.41 15.53 -17.64
C SER A 6 29.72 15.81 -18.96
N TYR A 7 28.59 16.52 -18.91
CA TYR A 7 27.78 16.85 -20.07
C TYR A 7 27.62 18.37 -20.22
N LEU A 8 27.60 18.83 -21.46
CA LEU A 8 27.23 20.21 -21.77
C LEU A 8 25.72 20.39 -21.65
N THR A 9 25.30 21.54 -21.17
CA THR A 9 23.87 21.87 -21.04
C THR A 9 23.30 22.40 -22.35
N ASP A 10 21.96 22.31 -22.51
CA ASP A 10 21.25 22.88 -23.68
C ASP A 10 21.46 24.38 -23.83
N ARG A 11 21.74 25.07 -22.71
CA ARG A 11 22.09 26.52 -22.74
C ARG A 11 23.35 26.81 -23.50
N PHE A 12 24.37 25.95 -23.41
CA PHE A 12 25.59 26.07 -24.20
C PHE A 12 25.29 25.91 -25.68
N PHE A 13 24.53 24.89 -26.06
CA PHE A 13 24.20 24.65 -27.47
C PHE A 13 23.37 25.78 -28.06
N ALA A 14 22.44 26.36 -27.33
CA ALA A 14 21.66 27.50 -27.75
C ALA A 14 22.54 28.75 -27.92
N ALA A 15 23.40 29.07 -26.96
CA ALA A 15 24.31 30.23 -27.04
C ALA A 15 25.36 30.08 -28.16
N TYR A 16 25.93 28.86 -28.28
CA TYR A 16 26.89 28.57 -29.35
C TYR A 16 26.24 28.58 -30.73
N GLY A 17 25.01 28.08 -30.86
CA GLY A 17 24.26 28.16 -32.14
C GLY A 17 24.01 29.60 -32.59
N LEU A 18 23.63 30.48 -31.66
CA LEU A 18 23.48 31.90 -31.95
C LEU A 18 24.82 32.54 -32.37
N TRP A 19 25.94 32.16 -31.76
CA TRP A 19 27.27 32.64 -32.10
C TRP A 19 27.71 32.20 -33.50
N GLN A 20 27.31 31.01 -33.98
CA GLN A 20 27.60 30.52 -35.33
C GLN A 20 26.99 31.41 -36.42
N ILE A 21 25.84 32.05 -36.16
CA ILE A 21 25.21 32.98 -37.10
C ILE A 21 26.15 34.17 -37.39
N VAL A 22 26.86 34.66 -36.36
CA VAL A 22 27.86 35.75 -36.56
C VAL A 22 29.02 35.27 -37.42
N GLY A 23 29.41 34.01 -37.34
CA GLY A 23 30.45 33.41 -38.18
C GLY A 23 30.10 33.38 -39.67
N VAL A 24 28.83 33.18 -40.01
CA VAL A 24 28.36 33.22 -41.40
C VAL A 24 28.55 34.60 -42.01
N PHE A 25 28.27 35.68 -41.26
CA PHE A 25 28.52 37.05 -41.70
C PHE A 25 30.02 37.39 -41.83
N GLY A 26 30.89 36.69 -41.05
CA GLY A 26 32.34 36.84 -41.13
C GLY A 26 32.95 36.37 -42.44
N LEU A 27 32.26 35.54 -43.22
CA LEU A 27 32.71 35.12 -44.54
C LEU A 27 32.69 36.27 -45.57
N VAL A 28 31.95 37.35 -45.30
CA VAL A 28 31.79 38.49 -46.20
C VAL A 28 32.77 39.61 -45.85
N GLN A 29 33.20 39.76 -44.61
CA GLN A 29 34.08 40.83 -44.15
C GLN A 29 35.19 40.32 -43.23
N PRO A 30 36.49 40.58 -43.51
CA PRO A 30 37.63 40.06 -42.74
C PRO A 30 37.67 40.55 -41.29
N LEU A 31 37.15 41.75 -41.01
CA LEU A 31 37.07 42.32 -39.69
C LEU A 31 36.09 41.49 -38.80
N ILE A 32 34.95 41.07 -39.33
CA ILE A 32 33.96 40.26 -38.64
C ILE A 32 34.54 38.85 -38.37
N LEU A 33 35.33 38.31 -39.28
CA LEU A 33 36.00 37.03 -39.12
C LEU A 33 37.00 37.06 -37.97
N THR A 34 37.79 38.12 -37.80
CA THR A 34 38.72 38.23 -36.68
C THR A 34 38.00 38.35 -35.34
N ILE A 35 36.90 39.09 -35.27
CA ILE A 35 36.06 39.19 -34.07
C ILE A 35 35.44 37.82 -33.74
N TYR A 36 34.97 37.08 -34.75
CA TYR A 36 34.42 35.74 -34.59
C TYR A 36 35.46 34.76 -34.04
N LEU A 37 36.68 34.76 -34.56
CA LEU A 37 37.77 33.87 -34.09
C LEU A 37 38.19 34.19 -32.65
N LEU A 38 38.36 35.47 -32.30
CA LEU A 38 38.68 35.91 -30.95
C LEU A 38 37.54 35.55 -29.96
N GLY A 39 36.29 35.80 -30.36
CA GLY A 39 35.11 35.42 -29.55
C GLY A 39 35.00 33.92 -29.37
N SER A 40 35.28 33.14 -30.39
CA SER A 40 35.27 31.66 -30.28
C SER A 40 36.37 31.16 -29.34
N MET A 41 37.56 31.74 -29.37
CA MET A 41 38.62 31.42 -28.39
C MET A 41 38.23 31.78 -26.97
N THR A 42 37.58 32.92 -26.76
CA THR A 42 37.09 33.32 -25.43
C THR A 42 35.99 32.39 -24.90
N ILE A 43 35.05 31.99 -25.76
CA ILE A 43 34.01 31.02 -25.41
C ILE A 43 34.64 29.68 -25.03
N LEU A 44 35.58 29.16 -25.79
CA LEU A 44 36.28 27.91 -25.49
C LEU A 44 37.07 28.01 -24.18
N ALA A 45 37.74 29.14 -23.92
CA ALA A 45 38.43 29.37 -22.65
C ALA A 45 37.45 29.39 -21.47
N LEU A 46 36.30 30.05 -21.60
CA LEU A 46 35.25 30.09 -20.59
C LEU A 46 34.67 28.69 -20.32
N VAL A 47 34.39 27.94 -21.37
CA VAL A 47 33.89 26.56 -21.26
C VAL A 47 34.89 25.66 -20.53
N TRP A 48 36.19 25.82 -20.83
CA TRP A 48 37.25 25.07 -20.18
C TRP A 48 37.45 25.46 -18.71
N LEU A 49 37.40 26.77 -18.39
CA LEU A 49 37.46 27.27 -17.00
C LEU A 49 36.24 26.83 -16.22
N ASP A 50 35.05 26.88 -16.80
CA ASP A 50 33.80 26.46 -16.17
C ASP A 50 33.81 24.96 -15.83
N ARG A 51 34.39 24.12 -16.70
CA ARG A 51 34.59 22.70 -16.44
C ARG A 51 35.45 22.44 -15.20
N ARG A 52 36.43 23.30 -14.92
CA ARG A 52 37.27 23.18 -13.72
C ARG A 52 36.51 23.40 -12.41
N SER A 53 35.35 24.05 -12.46
CA SER A 53 34.50 24.26 -11.29
C SER A 53 33.74 23.02 -10.83
N LEU A 54 33.71 21.92 -11.63
CA LEU A 54 33.07 20.70 -11.24
C LEU A 54 33.83 19.99 -10.12
N LEU A 55 33.09 19.58 -9.10
CA LEU A 55 33.63 18.82 -7.98
C LEU A 55 33.86 17.36 -8.37
N GLN A 56 34.89 16.77 -7.82
CA GLN A 56 35.07 15.31 -7.87
C GLN A 56 34.42 14.66 -6.65
N ALA A 57 33.84 13.48 -6.84
CA ALA A 57 33.13 12.74 -5.80
C ALA A 57 33.94 12.52 -4.51
N ARG A 58 35.27 12.35 -4.61
CA ARG A 58 36.18 12.16 -3.48
C ARG A 58 36.30 13.36 -2.53
N HIS A 59 35.84 14.52 -2.90
CA HIS A 59 35.84 15.72 -2.07
C HIS A 59 34.55 15.93 -1.29
N LEU A 60 33.55 15.06 -1.48
CA LEU A 60 32.25 15.15 -0.84
C LEU A 60 32.04 13.95 0.08
N GLN A 61 31.64 14.22 1.30
CA GLN A 61 31.08 13.23 2.21
C GLN A 61 29.60 13.52 2.38
N ALA A 62 28.77 12.50 2.23
CA ALA A 62 27.34 12.61 2.35
C ALA A 62 26.84 11.83 3.57
N HIS A 63 25.93 12.42 4.31
CA HIS A 63 25.20 11.76 5.38
C HIS A 63 23.70 11.87 5.10
N LEU A 64 22.99 10.75 5.17
CA LEU A 64 21.56 10.68 4.90
C LEU A 64 20.81 10.34 6.19
N GLU A 65 19.84 11.18 6.56
CA GLU A 65 18.95 10.93 7.68
C GLU A 65 17.67 10.31 7.16
N LEU A 66 17.45 9.06 7.56
CA LEU A 66 16.27 8.29 7.21
C LEU A 66 15.48 7.90 8.47
N PRO A 67 14.16 7.98 8.42
CA PRO A 67 13.33 7.45 9.50
C PRO A 67 13.45 5.91 9.53
N ARG A 68 13.62 5.34 10.72
CA ARG A 68 13.71 3.89 10.90
C ARG A 68 12.39 3.16 10.61
N SER A 69 11.26 3.87 10.73
CA SER A 69 9.92 3.34 10.59
C SER A 69 8.99 4.39 9.99
N VAL A 70 8.26 4.04 8.94
CA VAL A 70 7.33 4.90 8.23
C VAL A 70 6.06 4.12 7.96
N GLU A 71 4.90 4.75 8.06
CA GLU A 71 3.63 4.14 7.65
C GLU A 71 3.39 4.28 6.14
N LEU A 72 2.72 3.30 5.56
CA LEU A 72 2.29 3.36 4.15
C LEU A 72 1.48 4.64 3.90
N GLU A 73 1.73 5.31 2.78
CA GLU A 73 1.15 6.60 2.39
C GLU A 73 1.50 7.79 3.29
N GLN A 74 2.36 7.62 4.27
CA GLN A 74 2.86 8.72 5.07
C GLN A 74 3.78 9.61 4.21
N ARG A 75 3.54 10.92 4.28
CA ARG A 75 4.50 11.91 3.77
C ARG A 75 5.68 12.04 4.71
N VAL A 76 6.87 11.83 4.17
CA VAL A 76 8.12 11.88 4.91
C VAL A 76 9.04 12.91 4.25
N ARG A 77 9.75 13.65 5.08
CA ARG A 77 10.80 14.55 4.62
C ARG A 77 12.14 13.88 4.89
N LEU A 78 12.83 13.49 3.81
CA LEU A 78 14.16 12.89 3.86
C LEU A 78 15.19 14.01 3.80
N GLN A 79 16.22 13.96 4.64
CA GLN A 79 17.24 15.00 4.72
C GLN A 79 18.61 14.42 4.40
N ALA A 80 19.34 15.09 3.50
CA ALA A 80 20.72 14.77 3.19
C ALA A 80 21.62 15.94 3.55
N THR A 81 22.72 15.64 4.20
CA THR A 81 23.77 16.60 4.55
C THR A 81 25.03 16.29 3.75
N LEU A 82 25.61 17.30 3.13
CA LEU A 82 26.88 17.20 2.42
C LEU A 82 27.93 18.04 3.14
N SER A 83 29.07 17.42 3.46
CA SER A 83 30.25 18.08 3.97
C SER A 83 31.38 18.02 2.93
N LEU A 84 32.10 19.12 2.81
CA LEU A 84 33.28 19.21 1.96
C LEU A 84 34.51 18.81 2.76
N VAL A 85 35.28 17.83 2.26
CA VAL A 85 36.50 17.34 2.92
C VAL A 85 37.67 18.31 2.67
N GLN A 86 37.64 19.07 1.58
CA GLN A 86 38.64 20.06 1.22
C GLN A 86 38.00 21.31 0.68
N GLU A 87 38.49 22.48 1.09
CA GLU A 87 38.11 23.74 0.47
C GLU A 87 38.62 23.78 -0.99
N ASN A 88 37.68 23.81 -1.92
CA ASN A 88 37.99 24.00 -3.32
C ASN A 88 37.67 25.45 -3.70
N PRO A 89 38.66 26.25 -4.18
CA PRO A 89 38.45 27.64 -4.56
C PRO A 89 37.44 27.76 -5.75
N PHE A 90 37.20 26.69 -6.47
CA PHE A 90 36.26 26.64 -7.60
C PHE A 90 34.98 25.88 -7.21
N MET A 91 34.26 26.36 -6.20
CA MET A 91 32.98 25.76 -5.79
C MET A 91 31.95 25.76 -6.92
N PRO A 92 31.20 24.64 -7.13
CA PRO A 92 30.09 24.63 -8.04
C PRO A 92 28.97 25.52 -7.51
N THR A 93 28.21 26.10 -8.42
CA THR A 93 27.15 27.04 -8.04
C THR A 93 25.90 26.32 -7.57
N ARG A 94 25.69 25.06 -7.98
CA ARG A 94 24.46 24.33 -7.70
C ARG A 94 24.72 22.82 -7.61
N ILE A 95 24.41 22.28 -6.45
CA ILE A 95 24.37 20.84 -6.21
C ILE A 95 22.92 20.47 -5.95
N GLU A 96 22.43 19.44 -6.64
CA GLU A 96 21.07 18.95 -6.53
C GLU A 96 21.09 17.46 -6.20
N TRP A 97 20.23 17.03 -5.29
CA TRP A 97 20.01 15.62 -4.98
C TRP A 97 19.00 15.06 -5.99
N GLU A 98 19.39 14.07 -6.77
CA GLU A 98 18.50 13.33 -7.66
C GLU A 98 17.76 12.24 -6.86
N ALA A 99 16.43 12.24 -6.94
CA ALA A 99 15.61 11.25 -6.27
C ALA A 99 15.88 9.86 -6.85
N PRO A 100 16.26 8.87 -6.02
CA PRO A 100 16.49 7.51 -6.50
C PRO A 100 15.17 6.83 -6.86
N VAL A 101 15.22 5.87 -7.76
CA VAL A 101 14.09 5.01 -8.10
C VAL A 101 14.03 3.86 -7.10
N ILE A 102 13.35 4.06 -5.97
CA ILE A 102 13.14 3.04 -4.94
C ILE A 102 11.66 2.69 -4.88
N ALA A 103 11.33 1.41 -4.93
CA ALA A 103 9.94 0.94 -4.88
C ALA A 103 9.19 1.35 -3.59
N ALA A 104 9.93 1.58 -2.49
CA ALA A 104 9.35 1.97 -1.20
C ALA A 104 8.88 3.43 -1.14
N PHE A 105 9.40 4.32 -2.00
CA PHE A 105 9.08 5.75 -1.96
C PHE A 105 8.75 6.31 -3.33
N ARG A 106 7.79 7.23 -3.33
CA ARG A 106 7.48 8.11 -4.46
C ARG A 106 7.85 9.53 -4.09
N PHE A 107 8.68 10.15 -4.89
CA PHE A 107 9.15 11.52 -4.68
C PHE A 107 8.25 12.53 -5.38
N ASP A 108 7.98 13.66 -4.71
CA ASP A 108 7.17 14.74 -5.28
C ASP A 108 7.92 15.45 -6.43
N HIS A 109 9.26 15.54 -6.32
CA HIS A 109 10.12 16.15 -7.33
C HIS A 109 11.35 15.28 -7.61
N PRO A 110 11.84 15.23 -8.86
CA PRO A 110 13.02 14.44 -9.21
C PRO A 110 14.33 15.01 -8.65
N LEU A 111 14.41 16.32 -8.40
CA LEU A 111 15.62 17.02 -7.95
C LEU A 111 15.31 17.90 -6.73
N ALA A 112 16.17 17.85 -5.70
CA ALA A 112 16.14 18.75 -4.55
C ALA A 112 17.46 19.54 -4.47
N PRO A 113 17.42 20.87 -4.44
CA PRO A 113 18.63 21.67 -4.34
C PRO A 113 19.24 21.61 -2.93
N PHE A 114 20.55 21.45 -2.86
CA PHE A 114 21.30 21.67 -1.63
C PHE A 114 21.43 23.18 -1.39
N ARG A 115 21.06 23.60 -0.19
CA ARG A 115 21.18 25.00 0.24
C ARG A 115 22.30 25.13 1.24
N ALA A 116 23.19 26.08 1.00
CA ALA A 116 24.18 26.46 2.00
C ALA A 116 23.46 27.08 3.18
N SER A 117 23.82 26.64 4.39
CA SER A 117 23.46 27.37 5.61
C SER A 117 24.33 28.66 5.65
N ALA A 118 23.79 29.75 6.15
CA ALA A 118 24.38 31.10 6.12
C ALA A 118 25.74 31.29 6.86
N ALA A 119 26.37 30.23 7.38
CA ALA A 119 27.66 30.26 8.05
C ALA A 119 28.70 29.43 7.30
N ALA A 120 29.89 29.94 7.13
CA ALA A 120 30.99 29.40 6.33
C ALA A 120 31.44 27.94 6.65
N ASP A 121 31.09 27.43 7.83
CA ASP A 121 31.49 26.10 8.33
C ASP A 121 30.32 25.08 8.40
N ARG A 122 29.17 25.37 7.75
CA ARG A 122 28.00 24.49 7.89
C ARG A 122 27.80 23.58 6.68
N PRO A 123 27.42 22.31 6.92
CA PRO A 123 27.15 21.38 5.86
C PRO A 123 25.99 21.87 4.95
N LEU A 124 26.07 21.52 3.67
CA LEU A 124 24.99 21.76 2.72
C LEU A 124 23.82 20.83 3.04
N LEU A 125 22.62 21.38 3.10
CA LEU A 125 21.41 20.63 3.43
C LEU A 125 20.47 20.55 2.23
N ALA A 126 19.99 19.37 1.92
CA ALA A 126 18.88 19.17 0.99
C ALA A 126 17.79 18.34 1.63
N SER A 127 16.55 18.58 1.23
CA SER A 127 15.41 17.78 1.69
C SER A 127 14.52 17.38 0.51
N HIS A 128 14.20 16.10 0.44
CA HIS A 128 13.18 15.57 -0.45
C HIS A 128 11.90 15.27 0.31
N ALA A 129 10.77 15.70 -0.24
CA ALA A 129 9.46 15.23 0.17
C ALA A 129 9.14 13.95 -0.60
N ALA A 130 8.81 12.91 0.11
CA ALA A 130 8.47 11.61 -0.45
C ALA A 130 7.25 11.02 0.24
N ILE A 131 6.51 10.17 -0.46
CA ILE A 131 5.39 9.40 0.06
C ILE A 131 5.82 7.94 0.11
N ALA A 132 5.63 7.27 1.25
CA ALA A 132 5.85 5.84 1.37
C ALA A 132 4.86 5.08 0.49
N ALA A 133 5.35 4.37 -0.54
CA ALA A 133 4.55 3.81 -1.62
C ALA A 133 4.55 2.28 -1.68
N GLY A 134 5.41 1.60 -0.92
CA GLY A 134 5.49 0.14 -0.89
C GLY A 134 5.85 -0.37 0.50
N LEU A 135 5.24 -1.48 0.90
CA LEU A 135 5.53 -2.15 2.17
C LEU A 135 6.89 -2.86 2.15
N GLY A 136 7.52 -2.95 3.31
CA GLY A 136 8.72 -3.75 3.51
C GLY A 136 9.95 -2.94 3.91
N TYR A 137 11.10 -3.62 3.85
CA TYR A 137 12.39 -3.02 4.18
C TYR A 137 12.95 -2.25 2.98
N PHE A 138 13.49 -1.09 3.24
CA PHE A 138 14.26 -0.31 2.27
C PHE A 138 15.66 -0.02 2.82
N GLU A 139 16.62 0.02 1.92
CA GLU A 139 18.00 0.33 2.23
C GLU A 139 18.55 1.31 1.20
N TRP A 140 19.34 2.23 1.67
CA TRP A 140 19.99 3.24 0.86
C TRP A 140 21.49 3.16 1.02
N THR A 141 22.18 2.95 -0.08
CA THR A 141 23.64 2.77 -0.11
C THR A 141 24.34 3.85 -0.92
N THR A 142 23.62 4.53 -1.82
CA THR A 142 24.18 5.52 -2.74
C THR A 142 23.33 6.78 -2.80
N LEU A 143 23.98 7.93 -2.81
CA LEU A 143 23.34 9.22 -3.02
C LEU A 143 23.67 9.72 -4.43
N HIS A 144 22.65 9.93 -5.25
CA HIS A 144 22.80 10.44 -6.61
C HIS A 144 22.75 11.96 -6.61
N LEU A 145 23.82 12.59 -7.08
CA LEU A 145 23.94 14.04 -7.13
C LEU A 145 24.06 14.53 -8.57
N VAL A 146 23.44 15.65 -8.85
CA VAL A 146 23.65 16.42 -10.07
C VAL A 146 24.38 17.70 -9.68
N VAL A 147 25.63 17.82 -10.09
CA VAL A 147 26.48 18.97 -9.84
C VAL A 147 26.54 19.82 -11.09
N ARG A 148 26.23 21.10 -10.97
CA ARG A 148 26.29 22.07 -12.08
C ARG A 148 27.44 23.04 -11.87
N SER A 149 28.15 23.35 -12.94
CA SER A 149 29.24 24.30 -12.95
C SER A 149 28.78 25.73 -12.68
N ARG A 150 29.74 26.64 -12.41
CA ARG A 150 29.48 28.02 -12.02
C ARG A 150 28.70 28.82 -13.07
N LEU A 151 29.03 28.64 -14.33
CA LEU A 151 28.30 29.28 -15.45
C LEU A 151 27.12 28.47 -15.97
N LEU A 152 26.82 27.31 -15.32
CA LEU A 152 25.77 26.39 -15.71
C LEU A 152 25.93 25.82 -17.14
N LEU A 153 27.17 25.86 -17.70
CA LEU A 153 27.45 25.28 -19.01
C LEU A 153 27.67 23.78 -18.97
N TRP A 154 28.14 23.27 -17.83
CA TRP A 154 28.37 21.85 -17.59
C TRP A 154 27.53 21.31 -16.44
N TYR A 155 27.16 20.04 -16.53
CA TYR A 155 26.67 19.27 -15.40
C TYR A 155 27.33 17.90 -15.35
N GLN A 156 27.40 17.35 -14.15
CA GLN A 156 27.98 16.05 -13.87
C GLN A 156 27.08 15.30 -12.91
N LYS A 157 26.83 14.01 -13.17
CA LYS A 157 26.18 13.11 -12.23
C LYS A 157 27.25 12.43 -11.41
N LEU A 158 27.11 12.47 -10.10
CA LEU A 158 27.99 11.84 -9.13
C LEU A 158 27.20 10.89 -8.26
N ASP A 159 27.74 9.69 -8.09
CA ASP A 159 27.20 8.69 -7.16
C ASP A 159 28.13 8.60 -5.98
N ILE A 160 27.65 8.98 -4.80
CA ILE A 160 28.39 8.94 -3.56
C ILE A 160 27.91 7.75 -2.75
N GLU A 161 28.82 6.85 -2.42
CA GLU A 161 28.54 5.76 -1.48
C GLU A 161 28.35 6.34 -0.08
N ILE A 162 27.27 5.97 0.58
CA ILE A 162 26.95 6.34 1.95
C ILE A 162 26.93 5.09 2.82
N GLU A 163 27.09 5.28 4.13
CA GLU A 163 26.85 4.17 5.06
C GLU A 163 25.45 3.61 4.82
N PRO A 164 25.28 2.28 4.69
CA PRO A 164 23.99 1.68 4.49
C PRO A 164 22.98 2.14 5.53
N ARG A 165 21.98 2.85 5.12
CA ARG A 165 20.88 3.30 5.98
C ARG A 165 19.60 2.70 5.50
N GLY A 166 18.90 2.06 6.42
CA GLY A 166 17.64 1.40 6.12
C GLY A 166 16.57 1.68 7.13
N GLY A 167 15.36 1.45 6.71
CA GLY A 167 14.17 1.55 7.52
C GLY A 167 13.08 0.62 7.00
N ARG A 168 11.92 0.70 7.62
CA ARG A 168 10.78 -0.16 7.26
C ARG A 168 9.55 0.68 7.00
N VAL A 169 8.81 0.32 5.95
CA VAL A 169 7.48 0.83 5.70
C VAL A 169 6.49 -0.19 6.24
N HIS A 170 5.72 0.23 7.23
CA HIS A 170 4.67 -0.58 7.85
C HIS A 170 3.31 -0.28 7.24
N PRO A 171 2.33 -1.20 7.35
CA PRO A 171 0.95 -0.90 7.04
C PRO A 171 0.44 0.32 7.81
N SER A 172 -0.37 1.16 7.17
CA SER A 172 -0.96 2.32 7.84
C SER A 172 -2.10 1.89 8.77
N PHE A 173 -2.01 2.27 10.04
CA PHE A 173 -3.02 1.98 11.05
C PHE A 173 -3.84 3.22 11.45
N ARG A 174 -3.61 4.38 10.81
CA ARG A 174 -4.14 5.69 11.22
C ARG A 174 -5.65 5.88 11.07
N HIS A 175 -6.33 5.01 10.33
CA HIS A 175 -7.74 5.22 9.96
C HIS A 175 -8.75 4.48 10.84
N ILE A 176 -8.39 4.07 12.06
CA ILE A 176 -9.32 3.44 12.98
C ILE A 176 -9.50 4.32 14.23
N PRO A 177 -10.56 5.13 14.31
CA PRO A 177 -10.98 5.72 15.57
C PRO A 177 -11.55 4.60 16.46
N ALA A 178 -10.83 4.25 17.51
CA ALA A 178 -11.22 3.19 18.45
C ALA A 178 -12.56 3.50 19.16
N GLN A 179 -12.99 4.74 19.22
CA GLN A 179 -14.21 5.18 19.92
C GLN A 179 -15.47 5.19 19.05
N ASP A 180 -15.37 5.42 17.73
CA ASP A 180 -16.54 5.41 16.82
C ASP A 180 -17.02 4.00 16.46
N PHE A 181 -16.27 2.98 16.88
CA PHE A 181 -16.46 1.61 16.43
C PHE A 181 -17.72 0.95 17.01
N ALA A 182 -18.03 1.21 18.27
CA ALA A 182 -19.16 0.55 18.96
C ALA A 182 -20.53 1.11 18.54
N GLU A 183 -20.66 2.40 18.30
CA GLU A 183 -21.95 3.04 18.00
C GLU A 183 -22.40 2.90 16.55
N ARG A 184 -21.48 2.93 15.58
CA ARG A 184 -21.83 2.78 14.15
C ARG A 184 -22.14 1.35 13.72
N VAL A 185 -21.68 0.35 14.48
CA VAL A 185 -21.95 -1.07 14.21
C VAL A 185 -23.43 -1.43 14.42
N ALA A 186 -24.17 -0.68 15.23
CA ALA A 186 -25.54 -1.04 15.64
C ALA A 186 -26.63 -0.84 14.55
N HIS A 187 -26.39 -0.03 13.51
CA HIS A 187 -27.51 0.50 12.69
C HIS A 187 -27.59 0.15 11.20
N GLN A 188 -26.77 -0.77 10.64
CA GLN A 188 -26.95 -1.16 9.23
C GLN A 188 -27.12 -2.67 9.01
N PRO A 189 -28.17 -3.12 8.29
CA PRO A 189 -28.39 -4.53 7.95
C PRO A 189 -27.48 -4.92 6.77
N LEU A 190 -26.35 -5.59 7.03
CA LEU A 190 -25.40 -6.08 6.00
C LEU A 190 -25.58 -7.55 5.62
N LEU A 191 -26.42 -8.28 6.33
CA LEU A 191 -26.63 -9.70 6.08
C LEU A 191 -28.10 -10.00 5.81
N THR A 192 -28.39 -10.58 4.66
CA THR A 192 -29.68 -11.09 4.28
C THR A 192 -30.07 -12.31 5.12
N GLN A 193 -31.38 -12.58 5.26
CA GLN A 193 -31.99 -13.60 6.13
C GLN A 193 -31.44 -15.03 5.99
N GLY A 194 -30.79 -15.40 4.88
CA GLY A 194 -30.20 -16.72 4.66
C GLY A 194 -29.07 -17.11 5.61
N THR A 195 -28.34 -16.14 6.16
CA THR A 195 -27.17 -16.39 7.03
C THR A 195 -27.57 -16.79 8.45
N ARG A 196 -28.80 -16.48 8.88
CA ARG A 196 -29.31 -16.82 10.23
C ARG A 196 -29.53 -18.31 10.48
N GLN A 197 -29.87 -19.11 9.46
CA GLN A 197 -30.14 -20.54 9.64
C GLN A 197 -28.89 -21.39 9.89
N ILE A 198 -27.73 -20.88 9.52
CA ILE A 198 -26.46 -21.62 9.55
C ILE A 198 -25.83 -21.64 10.96
N LEU A 199 -26.27 -20.80 11.89
CA LEU A 199 -25.57 -20.49 13.14
C LEU A 199 -25.94 -21.34 14.37
N ARG A 200 -26.83 -22.34 14.24
CA ARG A 200 -27.28 -23.16 15.36
C ARG A 200 -26.48 -24.46 15.54
N GLY A 201 -25.35 -24.40 16.22
CA GLY A 201 -24.69 -25.67 16.61
C GLY A 201 -23.32 -25.57 17.25
N GLN A 202 -23.26 -25.88 18.49
CA GLN A 202 -22.15 -26.26 19.41
C GLN A 202 -21.35 -25.12 20.06
N ALA A 203 -21.48 -25.10 21.39
CA ALA A 203 -20.90 -24.13 22.32
C ALA A 203 -19.84 -24.77 23.22
N ALA A 204 -18.84 -23.98 23.57
CA ALA A 204 -17.91 -24.24 24.68
C ALA A 204 -18.11 -23.19 25.77
N ASP A 205 -18.13 -23.61 26.99
CA ASP A 205 -18.84 -23.05 28.14
C ASP A 205 -17.93 -22.21 29.05
N GLN A 206 -18.01 -20.89 29.04
CA GLN A 206 -17.59 -20.09 30.19
C GLN A 206 -18.82 -19.78 31.07
N PHE A 207 -18.76 -20.14 32.37
CA PHE A 207 -19.81 -19.85 33.32
C PHE A 207 -20.01 -18.33 33.46
N HIS A 208 -21.22 -17.87 33.16
CA HIS A 208 -21.59 -16.47 33.32
C HIS A 208 -22.39 -16.20 34.59
N SER A 209 -23.50 -16.90 34.75
CA SER A 209 -24.42 -16.69 35.89
C SER A 209 -25.30 -17.89 36.11
N ILE A 210 -26.08 -17.88 37.22
CA ILE A 210 -27.11 -18.84 37.49
C ILE A 210 -28.44 -18.12 37.56
N ARG A 211 -29.44 -18.66 36.82
CA ARG A 211 -30.83 -18.18 36.87
C ARG A 211 -31.80 -19.35 37.18
N ARG A 212 -33.05 -19.02 37.40
CA ARG A 212 -34.09 -20.04 37.47
C ARG A 212 -34.24 -20.72 36.11
N TYR A 213 -34.42 -22.06 36.16
CA TYR A 213 -34.70 -22.84 34.96
C TYR A 213 -35.97 -22.35 34.26
N GLN A 214 -35.91 -22.18 32.98
CA GLN A 214 -37.03 -21.83 32.08
C GLN A 214 -37.00 -22.76 30.88
N TYR A 215 -38.14 -23.31 30.50
CA TYR A 215 -38.24 -24.02 29.21
C TYR A 215 -37.99 -23.05 28.06
N PRO A 216 -37.09 -23.37 27.11
CA PRO A 216 -36.46 -24.63 26.73
C PRO A 216 -34.98 -24.82 27.17
N ASP A 217 -34.58 -24.40 28.36
CA ASP A 217 -33.20 -24.59 28.84
C ASP A 217 -32.80 -26.06 28.80
N ARG A 218 -31.55 -26.33 28.49
CA ARG A 218 -31.03 -27.70 28.40
C ARG A 218 -30.88 -28.30 29.82
N LEU A 219 -31.48 -29.46 30.07
CA LEU A 219 -31.45 -30.14 31.35
C LEU A 219 -30.02 -30.38 31.89
N ARG A 220 -29.06 -30.62 30.98
CA ARG A 220 -27.63 -30.83 31.36
C ARG A 220 -26.97 -29.60 32.03
N HIS A 221 -27.56 -28.42 31.92
CA HIS A 221 -27.06 -27.19 32.50
C HIS A 221 -27.65 -26.90 33.88
N ILE A 222 -28.51 -27.77 34.40
CA ILE A 222 -29.06 -27.62 35.74
C ILE A 222 -27.95 -27.81 36.79
N ASP A 223 -27.81 -26.82 37.66
CA ASP A 223 -26.89 -26.88 38.80
C ASP A 223 -27.58 -27.52 40.00
N ALA A 224 -27.32 -28.81 40.22
CA ALA A 224 -27.92 -29.57 41.31
C ALA A 224 -27.64 -28.96 42.70
N LYS A 225 -26.42 -28.46 42.94
CA LYS A 225 -26.01 -27.85 44.20
C LYS A 225 -26.77 -26.56 44.52
N LYS A 226 -26.92 -25.69 43.52
CA LYS A 226 -27.69 -24.44 43.68
C LYS A 226 -29.18 -24.70 43.70
N SER A 227 -29.67 -25.63 42.90
CA SER A 227 -31.08 -26.05 42.91
C SER A 227 -31.51 -26.57 44.29
N ALA A 228 -30.68 -27.40 44.93
CA ALA A 228 -30.94 -27.90 46.30
C ALA A 228 -30.93 -26.74 47.32
N LYS A 229 -30.00 -25.79 47.20
CA LYS A 229 -29.91 -24.65 48.12
C LYS A 229 -31.10 -23.71 48.04
N TYR A 230 -31.65 -23.49 46.85
CA TYR A 230 -32.75 -22.53 46.65
C TYR A 230 -34.12 -23.21 46.50
N ALA A 231 -34.20 -24.53 46.67
CA ALA A 231 -35.40 -25.36 46.50
C ALA A 231 -36.16 -25.11 45.19
N GLN A 232 -35.43 -24.73 44.13
CA GLN A 232 -35.94 -24.45 42.79
C GLN A 232 -34.91 -24.85 41.74
N LEU A 233 -35.34 -25.32 40.59
CA LEU A 233 -34.42 -25.66 39.51
C LEU A 233 -33.65 -24.43 39.04
N MET A 234 -32.33 -24.48 39.17
CA MET A 234 -31.40 -23.42 38.77
C MET A 234 -30.55 -23.89 37.61
N THR A 235 -30.46 -23.06 36.58
CA THR A 235 -29.69 -23.35 35.37
C THR A 235 -28.45 -22.45 35.31
N ARG A 236 -27.32 -23.08 35.01
CA ARG A 236 -26.09 -22.33 34.68
C ARG A 236 -26.23 -21.72 33.31
N ILE A 237 -26.06 -20.41 33.24
CA ILE A 237 -25.88 -19.69 31.98
C ILE A 237 -24.39 -19.66 31.70
N TYR A 238 -24.05 -20.10 30.52
CA TYR A 238 -22.70 -20.06 30.04
C TYR A 238 -22.64 -18.96 29.00
N ASP A 239 -21.66 -18.05 29.11
CA ASP A 239 -21.33 -17.15 28.05
C ASP A 239 -20.65 -17.93 26.91
N GLU A 240 -21.24 -17.91 25.77
CA GLU A 240 -20.63 -18.48 24.58
C GLU A 240 -19.46 -17.58 24.09
N CYS A 241 -18.45 -17.40 24.95
CA CYS A 241 -17.18 -16.82 24.54
C CYS A 241 -16.43 -17.80 23.64
N ARG A 242 -16.97 -18.06 22.46
CA ARG A 242 -16.25 -18.84 21.46
C ARG A 242 -15.15 -18.01 20.84
N ALA A 243 -13.92 -18.49 20.96
CA ALA A 243 -12.86 -18.11 20.05
C ALA A 243 -13.30 -18.57 18.64
N HIS A 244 -13.59 -17.62 17.77
CA HIS A 244 -13.92 -17.94 16.38
C HIS A 244 -12.62 -18.22 15.61
N HIS A 245 -12.72 -19.03 14.57
CA HIS A 245 -11.63 -19.23 13.65
C HIS A 245 -11.82 -18.32 12.44
N LEU A 246 -10.95 -17.34 12.31
CA LEU A 246 -10.88 -16.44 11.15
C LEU A 246 -9.84 -16.98 10.16
N ILE A 247 -10.26 -17.22 8.93
CA ILE A 247 -9.39 -17.65 7.84
C ILE A 247 -9.34 -16.50 6.81
N ILE A 248 -8.17 -15.98 6.56
CA ILE A 248 -7.91 -14.88 5.64
C ILE A 248 -7.16 -15.43 4.43
N ALA A 249 -7.75 -15.33 3.25
CA ALA A 249 -7.14 -15.68 1.97
C ALA A 249 -6.83 -14.42 1.18
N LEU A 250 -5.57 -14.17 0.86
CA LEU A 250 -5.10 -13.04 0.07
C LEU A 250 -4.71 -13.49 -1.34
N ASP A 251 -5.37 -12.94 -2.33
CA ASP A 251 -5.01 -13.12 -3.73
C ASP A 251 -3.77 -12.28 -4.08
N LEU A 252 -2.79 -12.88 -4.76
CA LEU A 252 -1.58 -12.24 -5.26
C LEU A 252 -1.39 -12.50 -6.77
N GLY A 253 -2.45 -12.79 -7.50
CA GLY A 253 -2.39 -13.01 -8.93
C GLY A 253 -2.42 -11.71 -9.73
N ARG A 254 -2.55 -11.85 -11.05
CA ARG A 254 -2.46 -10.77 -12.05
C ARG A 254 -3.38 -9.57 -11.76
N SER A 255 -4.58 -9.80 -11.27
CA SER A 255 -5.53 -8.74 -10.91
C SER A 255 -5.03 -7.80 -9.80
N MET A 256 -4.07 -8.28 -9.01
CA MET A 256 -3.47 -7.56 -7.90
C MET A 256 -2.17 -6.81 -8.25
N CYS A 257 -1.66 -6.94 -9.50
CA CYS A 257 -0.46 -6.25 -9.96
C CYS A 257 -0.64 -4.73 -10.19
N GLY A 258 -1.89 -4.26 -10.21
CA GLY A 258 -2.21 -2.85 -10.39
C GLY A 258 -1.72 -1.94 -9.26
N ARG A 259 -1.72 -0.65 -9.52
CA ARG A 259 -1.45 0.40 -8.51
C ARG A 259 -2.75 1.10 -8.16
N LEU A 260 -2.88 1.45 -6.89
CA LEU A 260 -3.95 2.29 -6.38
C LEU A 260 -3.32 3.53 -5.78
N ARG A 261 -3.65 4.72 -6.28
CA ARG A 261 -2.99 5.98 -5.89
C ARG A 261 -1.46 5.87 -5.97
N ASN A 262 -0.81 5.85 -4.82
CA ASN A 262 0.66 5.88 -4.70
C ASN A 262 1.28 4.51 -4.45
N SER A 263 0.49 3.51 -4.03
CA SER A 263 0.97 2.21 -3.58
C SER A 263 0.51 1.07 -4.49
N ALA A 264 1.16 -0.07 -4.39
CA ALA A 264 0.73 -1.26 -5.07
C ALA A 264 -0.60 -1.76 -4.48
N LYS A 265 -1.51 -2.24 -5.32
CA LYS A 265 -2.84 -2.69 -4.92
C LYS A 265 -2.76 -3.78 -3.83
N HIS A 266 -1.87 -4.75 -4.00
CA HIS A 266 -1.70 -5.84 -3.03
C HIS A 266 -1.21 -5.38 -1.65
N ASP A 267 -0.50 -4.24 -1.54
CA ASP A 267 -0.06 -3.69 -0.25
C ASP A 267 -1.25 -3.18 0.58
N TYR A 268 -2.25 -2.58 -0.06
CA TYR A 268 -3.50 -2.20 0.62
C TYR A 268 -4.23 -3.42 1.18
N TYR A 269 -4.33 -4.48 0.35
CA TYR A 269 -4.99 -5.71 0.77
C TYR A 269 -4.22 -6.43 1.89
N LEU A 270 -2.90 -6.45 1.80
CA LEU A 270 -2.05 -7.01 2.87
C LEU A 270 -2.21 -6.22 4.17
N SER A 271 -2.25 -4.88 4.09
CA SER A 271 -2.48 -4.03 5.27
C SER A 271 -3.80 -4.37 5.96
N ALA A 272 -4.89 -4.55 5.19
CA ALA A 272 -6.18 -4.96 5.74
C ALA A 272 -6.13 -6.36 6.36
N CYS A 273 -5.45 -7.33 5.73
CA CYS A 273 -5.26 -8.66 6.30
C CYS A 273 -4.55 -8.61 7.65
N LEU A 274 -3.49 -7.83 7.76
CA LEU A 274 -2.71 -7.69 8.99
C LEU A 274 -3.52 -7.02 10.10
N MET A 275 -4.33 -6.01 9.76
CA MET A 275 -5.22 -5.36 10.72
C MET A 275 -6.33 -6.28 11.19
N LEU A 276 -6.94 -7.04 10.29
CA LEU A 276 -7.93 -8.07 10.65
C LEU A 276 -7.33 -9.11 11.57
N ALA A 277 -6.11 -9.60 11.28
CA ALA A 277 -5.42 -10.55 12.11
C ALA A 277 -5.15 -9.99 13.52
N GLN A 278 -4.68 -8.73 13.60
CA GLN A 278 -4.45 -8.05 14.87
C GLN A 278 -5.74 -7.91 15.69
N GLN A 279 -6.83 -7.47 15.08
CA GLN A 279 -8.13 -7.35 15.75
C GLN A 279 -8.68 -8.69 16.22
N ALA A 280 -8.60 -9.71 15.36
CA ALA A 280 -9.12 -11.04 15.70
C ALA A 280 -8.34 -11.66 16.85
N ILE A 281 -7.01 -11.56 16.84
CA ILE A 281 -6.16 -12.05 17.94
C ILE A 281 -6.42 -11.26 19.23
N ALA A 282 -6.53 -9.93 19.16
CA ALA A 282 -6.87 -9.09 20.31
C ALA A 282 -8.24 -9.43 20.88
N ALA A 283 -9.17 -9.89 20.05
CA ALA A 283 -10.50 -10.34 20.44
C ALA A 283 -10.52 -11.80 20.97
N GLY A 284 -9.36 -12.49 21.03
CA GLY A 284 -9.21 -13.88 21.48
C GLY A 284 -9.52 -14.93 20.42
N ASP A 285 -9.68 -14.53 19.16
CA ASP A 285 -9.99 -15.45 18.06
C ASP A 285 -8.72 -16.11 17.52
N GLN A 286 -8.88 -17.25 16.86
CA GLN A 286 -7.81 -17.95 16.18
C GLN A 286 -7.76 -17.51 14.72
N VAL A 287 -6.57 -17.20 14.20
CA VAL A 287 -6.39 -16.70 12.85
C VAL A 287 -5.54 -17.65 12.03
N SER A 288 -6.02 -17.98 10.84
CA SER A 288 -5.22 -18.58 9.78
C SER A 288 -5.15 -17.60 8.61
N PHE A 289 -3.99 -17.50 8.02
CA PHE A 289 -3.74 -16.63 6.86
C PHE A 289 -3.04 -17.42 5.77
N PHE A 290 -3.42 -17.22 4.52
CA PHE A 290 -2.63 -17.67 3.40
C PHE A 290 -2.73 -16.71 2.22
N ALA A 291 -1.62 -16.61 1.48
CA ALA A 291 -1.52 -15.85 0.25
C ALA A 291 -1.33 -16.82 -0.92
N PHE A 292 -2.05 -16.60 -2.00
CA PHE A 292 -2.06 -17.48 -3.16
C PHE A 292 -2.05 -16.70 -4.48
N ALA A 293 -1.54 -17.33 -5.52
CA ALA A 293 -1.64 -16.93 -6.92
C ALA A 293 -1.94 -18.19 -7.74
N ASN A 294 -1.01 -18.66 -8.56
CA ASN A 294 -1.08 -19.99 -9.19
C ASN A 294 -0.72 -21.14 -8.22
N THR A 295 -0.08 -20.80 -7.11
CA THR A 295 0.28 -21.69 -5.99
C THR A 295 0.11 -20.95 -4.68
N ILE A 296 0.14 -21.67 -3.55
CA ILE A 296 0.18 -21.04 -2.22
C ILE A 296 1.58 -20.49 -2.00
N THR A 297 1.68 -19.19 -1.83
CA THR A 297 2.96 -18.47 -1.67
C THR A 297 3.40 -18.42 -0.21
N TYR A 298 2.43 -18.28 0.71
CA TYR A 298 2.69 -18.15 2.14
C TYR A 298 1.50 -18.65 2.95
N SER A 299 1.73 -19.21 4.14
CA SER A 299 0.64 -19.63 5.02
C SER A 299 1.01 -19.58 6.49
N ILE A 300 0.06 -19.14 7.33
CA ILE A 300 0.08 -19.21 8.80
C ILE A 300 -1.16 -19.99 9.23
N ARG A 301 -0.98 -20.98 10.08
CA ARG A 301 -2.08 -21.84 10.51
C ARG A 301 -2.36 -21.67 12.01
N HIS A 302 -3.64 -21.56 12.37
CA HIS A 302 -4.13 -21.63 13.75
C HIS A 302 -3.40 -20.74 14.78
N SER A 303 -3.01 -19.53 14.37
CA SER A 303 -2.31 -18.65 15.28
C SER A 303 -3.26 -17.92 16.24
N ARG A 304 -2.86 -17.80 17.49
CA ARG A 304 -3.47 -16.96 18.53
C ARG A 304 -2.51 -15.85 19.00
N HIS A 305 -1.33 -15.78 18.38
CA HIS A 305 -0.29 -14.85 18.77
C HIS A 305 0.09 -13.95 17.58
N LEU A 306 0.16 -12.65 17.82
CA LEU A 306 0.55 -11.69 16.79
C LEU A 306 1.99 -11.90 16.30
N ALA A 307 2.84 -12.50 17.15
CA ALA A 307 4.22 -12.87 16.79
C ALA A 307 4.32 -13.74 15.53
N SER A 308 3.31 -14.59 15.24
CA SER A 308 3.29 -15.39 14.01
C SER A 308 3.19 -14.54 12.72
N PHE A 309 2.67 -13.33 12.83
CA PHE A 309 2.53 -12.38 11.73
C PHE A 309 3.69 -11.38 11.67
N GLU A 310 4.61 -11.43 12.64
CA GLU A 310 5.72 -10.48 12.74
C GLU A 310 6.58 -10.41 11.46
N PRO A 311 6.91 -11.51 10.76
CA PRO A 311 7.64 -11.45 9.49
C PRO A 311 6.92 -10.63 8.40
N LEU A 312 5.58 -10.66 8.38
CA LEU A 312 4.78 -9.85 7.45
C LEU A 312 4.73 -8.37 7.90
N PHE A 313 4.55 -8.11 9.20
CA PHE A 313 4.59 -6.75 9.75
C PHE A 313 5.96 -6.09 9.57
N LYS A 314 7.04 -6.87 9.73
CA LYS A 314 8.41 -6.39 9.56
C LYS A 314 8.85 -6.31 8.09
N GLY A 315 8.04 -6.83 7.15
CA GLY A 315 8.40 -6.91 5.75
C GLY A 315 9.55 -7.86 5.45
N GLU A 316 9.86 -8.80 6.37
CA GLU A 316 10.85 -9.85 6.15
C GLU A 316 10.39 -10.83 5.07
N THR A 317 9.09 -11.07 5.01
CA THR A 317 8.45 -11.83 3.93
C THR A 317 7.80 -10.89 2.95
N ARG A 318 8.37 -10.74 1.77
CA ARG A 318 7.78 -9.95 0.68
C ARG A 318 6.70 -10.77 -0.03
N LEU A 319 5.45 -10.37 0.19
CA LEU A 319 4.33 -10.86 -0.59
C LEU A 319 4.12 -9.89 -1.75
N GLN A 320 4.46 -10.32 -2.95
CA GLN A 320 4.30 -9.52 -4.17
C GLN A 320 3.28 -10.18 -5.09
N ALA A 321 2.44 -9.35 -5.71
CA ALA A 321 1.56 -9.83 -6.77
C ALA A 321 2.38 -10.33 -7.97
N ARG A 322 1.89 -11.38 -8.61
CA ARG A 322 2.53 -12.05 -9.76
C ARG A 322 1.66 -11.90 -11.00
N GLU A 323 2.27 -11.77 -12.15
CA GLU A 323 1.57 -11.70 -13.44
C GLU A 323 0.99 -13.05 -13.89
N THR A 324 0.63 -13.90 -12.93
CA THR A 324 0.01 -15.20 -13.16
C THR A 324 -1.47 -15.17 -12.80
N GLN A 325 -2.28 -15.95 -13.51
CA GLN A 325 -3.70 -16.06 -13.18
C GLN A 325 -3.87 -16.76 -11.84
N SER A 326 -4.75 -16.21 -11.00
CA SER A 326 -5.08 -16.78 -9.69
C SER A 326 -5.85 -18.09 -9.84
N ARG A 327 -5.42 -19.12 -9.14
CA ARG A 327 -6.08 -20.42 -9.08
C ARG A 327 -7.00 -20.47 -7.86
N PHE A 328 -8.25 -20.08 -8.04
CA PHE A 328 -9.26 -20.09 -6.98
C PHE A 328 -9.66 -21.50 -6.53
N ASP A 329 -9.42 -22.53 -7.36
CA ASP A 329 -9.59 -23.94 -6.99
C ASP A 329 -8.74 -24.38 -5.79
N LEU A 330 -7.64 -23.68 -5.49
CA LEU A 330 -6.83 -23.88 -4.30
C LEU A 330 -7.52 -23.46 -2.99
N LEU A 331 -8.55 -22.63 -3.04
CA LEU A 331 -9.22 -22.11 -1.84
C LEU A 331 -9.85 -23.25 -1.02
N HIS A 332 -10.67 -24.07 -1.64
CA HIS A 332 -11.40 -25.12 -0.94
C HIS A 332 -10.48 -26.12 -0.20
N PRO A 333 -9.50 -26.76 -0.85
CA PRO A 333 -8.62 -27.73 -0.16
C PRO A 333 -7.76 -27.07 0.90
N THR A 334 -7.31 -25.82 0.67
CA THR A 334 -6.50 -25.10 1.66
C THR A 334 -7.31 -24.73 2.90
N ILE A 335 -8.50 -24.17 2.71
CA ILE A 335 -9.41 -23.82 3.81
C ILE A 335 -9.82 -25.07 4.56
N ALA A 336 -10.17 -26.17 3.88
CA ALA A 336 -10.52 -27.43 4.50
C ALA A 336 -9.37 -28.00 5.36
N SER A 337 -8.12 -27.84 4.93
CA SER A 337 -6.94 -28.26 5.71
C SER A 337 -6.67 -27.40 6.94
N MET A 338 -7.14 -26.15 6.93
CA MET A 338 -6.99 -25.18 8.02
C MET A 338 -8.21 -25.14 8.95
N ALA A 339 -9.38 -25.47 8.45
CA ALA A 339 -10.63 -25.37 9.20
C ALA A 339 -10.98 -26.69 9.85
N GLY A 340 -10.68 -26.83 11.14
CA GLY A 340 -11.17 -27.99 11.93
C GLY A 340 -12.67 -27.92 12.23
N GLN A 341 -13.24 -26.72 12.30
CA GLN A 341 -14.65 -26.43 12.58
C GLN A 341 -15.14 -25.28 11.71
N ARG A 342 -16.44 -24.96 11.83
CA ARG A 342 -17.04 -23.82 11.15
C ARG A 342 -16.36 -22.50 11.57
N GLY A 343 -15.89 -21.72 10.61
CA GLY A 343 -15.21 -20.45 10.83
C GLY A 343 -15.70 -19.35 9.91
N ILE A 344 -15.10 -18.19 10.06
CA ILE A 344 -15.27 -17.04 9.17
C ILE A 344 -14.16 -17.11 8.11
N VAL A 345 -14.52 -17.06 6.85
CA VAL A 345 -13.58 -17.04 5.70
C VAL A 345 -13.69 -15.70 5.01
N LEU A 346 -12.58 -14.97 4.91
CA LEU A 346 -12.48 -13.73 4.17
C LEU A 346 -11.53 -13.95 2.98
N VAL A 347 -12.04 -13.76 1.77
CA VAL A 347 -11.24 -13.84 0.55
C VAL A 347 -11.06 -12.44 -0.01
N LEU A 348 -9.85 -11.96 0.03
CA LEU A 348 -9.45 -10.63 -0.41
C LEU A 348 -8.89 -10.73 -1.83
N THR A 349 -9.62 -10.21 -2.80
CA THR A 349 -9.26 -10.22 -4.22
C THR A 349 -9.84 -9.02 -4.96
N ASP A 350 -9.42 -8.80 -6.19
CA ASP A 350 -9.98 -7.77 -7.05
C ASP A 350 -11.34 -8.19 -7.62
N LEU A 351 -12.40 -7.60 -7.09
CA LEU A 351 -13.77 -7.85 -7.52
C LEU A 351 -14.23 -6.97 -8.71
N THR A 352 -13.36 -6.14 -9.28
CA THR A 352 -13.69 -5.32 -10.45
C THR A 352 -13.69 -6.13 -11.75
N ASN A 353 -12.95 -7.23 -11.81
CA ASN A 353 -12.85 -8.07 -12.99
C ASN A 353 -13.92 -9.17 -13.01
N PRO A 354 -14.84 -9.19 -14.01
CA PRO A 354 -15.91 -10.20 -14.11
C PRO A 354 -15.42 -11.65 -14.21
N SER A 355 -14.25 -11.87 -14.83
CA SER A 355 -13.67 -13.23 -14.92
C SER A 355 -13.24 -13.74 -13.54
N VAL A 356 -12.71 -12.86 -12.69
CA VAL A 356 -12.39 -13.17 -11.30
C VAL A 356 -13.65 -13.47 -10.50
N GLN A 357 -14.72 -12.68 -10.70
CA GLN A 357 -16.00 -12.90 -10.03
C GLN A 357 -16.58 -14.30 -10.32
N LEU A 358 -16.55 -14.75 -11.58
CA LEU A 358 -17.06 -16.07 -11.99
C LEU A 358 -16.24 -17.22 -11.35
N ALA A 359 -14.91 -17.17 -11.51
CA ALA A 359 -14.03 -18.19 -10.95
C ALA A 359 -14.12 -18.27 -9.43
N LEU A 360 -14.25 -17.09 -8.78
CA LEU A 360 -14.40 -17.00 -7.33
C LEU A 360 -15.74 -17.59 -6.87
N LEU A 361 -16.83 -17.34 -7.60
CA LEU A 361 -18.17 -17.87 -7.27
C LEU A 361 -18.18 -19.41 -7.27
N GLU A 362 -17.57 -20.02 -8.29
CA GLU A 362 -17.43 -21.47 -8.40
C GLU A 362 -16.62 -22.04 -7.23
N ALA A 363 -15.48 -21.42 -6.91
CA ALA A 363 -14.61 -21.86 -5.85
C ALA A 363 -15.21 -21.69 -4.44
N LEU A 364 -16.02 -20.65 -4.23
CA LEU A 364 -16.63 -20.36 -2.93
C LEU A 364 -17.90 -21.19 -2.65
N THR A 365 -18.53 -21.76 -3.65
CA THR A 365 -19.77 -22.55 -3.49
C THR A 365 -19.65 -23.63 -2.41
N PRO A 366 -18.65 -24.53 -2.40
CA PRO A 366 -18.52 -25.54 -1.36
C PRO A 366 -18.10 -24.95 -0.01
N ILE A 367 -17.44 -23.79 0.00
CA ILE A 367 -16.97 -23.13 1.22
C ILE A 367 -18.12 -22.45 1.94
N CYS A 368 -19.03 -21.78 1.22
CA CYS A 368 -20.21 -21.11 1.75
C CYS A 368 -21.16 -22.08 2.48
N GLN A 369 -21.18 -23.36 2.09
CA GLN A 369 -22.00 -24.39 2.74
C GLN A 369 -21.52 -24.70 4.17
N ARG A 370 -20.23 -24.52 4.45
CA ARG A 370 -19.60 -24.90 5.73
C ARG A 370 -19.17 -23.73 6.57
N HIS A 371 -18.80 -22.62 5.95
CA HIS A 371 -18.20 -21.45 6.59
C HIS A 371 -18.99 -20.19 6.29
N LEU A 372 -18.89 -19.21 7.17
CA LEU A 372 -19.39 -17.86 6.87
C LEU A 372 -18.36 -17.17 5.99
N THR A 373 -18.69 -17.03 4.70
CA THR A 373 -17.75 -16.64 3.68
C THR A 373 -18.04 -15.24 3.14
N LEU A 374 -17.03 -14.40 3.06
CA LEU A 374 -17.10 -13.08 2.46
C LEU A 374 -16.01 -12.91 1.39
N ALA A 375 -16.42 -12.41 0.25
CA ALA A 375 -15.53 -11.84 -0.75
C ALA A 375 -15.34 -10.34 -0.48
N VAL A 376 -14.11 -9.90 -0.42
CA VAL A 376 -13.75 -8.53 -0.05
C VAL A 376 -12.91 -7.91 -1.16
N GLY A 377 -13.33 -6.77 -1.67
CA GLY A 377 -12.66 -6.06 -2.76
C GLY A 377 -12.61 -4.56 -2.58
N LEU A 378 -11.63 -3.94 -3.22
CA LEU A 378 -11.54 -2.49 -3.36
C LEU A 378 -12.33 -2.04 -4.59
N GLN A 379 -13.04 -0.92 -4.45
CA GLN A 379 -13.67 -0.23 -5.56
C GLN A 379 -12.70 0.83 -6.10
N ASP A 380 -12.43 0.78 -7.40
CA ASP A 380 -11.67 1.84 -8.06
C ASP A 380 -12.55 3.09 -8.17
N GLN A 381 -12.10 4.20 -7.55
CA GLN A 381 -12.82 5.47 -7.60
C GLN A 381 -13.03 5.98 -9.03
N ASN A 382 -12.07 5.71 -9.93
CA ASN A 382 -12.16 6.13 -11.34
C ASN A 382 -13.25 5.37 -12.12
N LEU A 383 -13.73 4.24 -11.59
CA LEU A 383 -14.78 3.40 -12.17
C LEU A 383 -16.05 3.38 -11.30
N CYS A 384 -16.12 4.21 -10.27
CA CYS A 384 -17.29 4.35 -9.43
C CYS A 384 -18.38 5.11 -10.19
N LEU A 385 -19.46 4.42 -10.55
CA LEU A 385 -20.56 5.00 -11.33
C LEU A 385 -21.13 6.26 -10.68
N ASN A 386 -21.32 6.25 -9.37
CA ASN A 386 -21.85 7.41 -8.63
C ASN A 386 -20.91 8.63 -8.73
N GLU A 387 -19.60 8.45 -8.56
CA GLU A 387 -18.64 9.55 -8.67
C GLU A 387 -18.52 10.06 -10.12
N LEU A 388 -18.57 9.16 -11.11
CA LEU A 388 -18.56 9.54 -12.52
C LEU A 388 -19.80 10.35 -12.91
N VAL A 389 -20.99 9.96 -12.47
CA VAL A 389 -22.26 10.70 -12.77
C VAL A 389 -22.23 12.09 -12.15
N TRP A 390 -21.68 12.25 -10.93
CA TRP A 390 -21.59 13.57 -10.28
C TRP A 390 -20.49 14.47 -10.86
N ALA A 391 -19.45 13.88 -11.46
CA ALA A 391 -18.30 14.62 -12.00
C ALA A 391 -18.49 15.08 -13.45
N LEU A 392 -19.47 14.51 -14.17
CA LEU A 392 -19.67 14.77 -15.60
C LEU A 392 -20.91 15.63 -15.82
N ASP A 393 -20.82 16.60 -16.74
CA ASP A 393 -21.96 17.39 -17.19
C ASP A 393 -22.81 16.56 -18.15
N PRO A 394 -24.11 16.29 -17.83
CA PRO A 394 -24.96 15.44 -18.65
C PRO A 394 -25.18 15.98 -20.05
N ASP A 395 -25.12 17.30 -20.23
CA ASP A 395 -25.48 17.96 -21.49
C ASP A 395 -24.30 18.08 -22.49
N HIS A 396 -23.06 17.82 -22.01
CA HIS A 396 -21.83 18.00 -22.82
C HIS A 396 -20.81 16.88 -22.65
N LEU A 397 -21.28 15.60 -22.70
CA LEU A 397 -20.40 14.45 -22.60
C LEU A 397 -19.63 14.21 -23.90
N SER A 398 -18.31 14.17 -23.83
CA SER A 398 -17.46 13.67 -24.91
C SER A 398 -17.64 12.17 -25.14
N ASP A 399 -17.34 11.68 -26.35
CA ASP A 399 -17.46 10.24 -26.69
C ASP A 399 -16.65 9.36 -25.72
N GLY A 400 -15.51 9.84 -25.25
CA GLY A 400 -14.69 9.14 -24.25
C GLY A 400 -15.34 9.06 -22.87
N GLU A 401 -16.06 10.08 -22.44
CA GLU A 401 -16.79 10.10 -21.17
C GLU A 401 -18.04 9.22 -21.23
N GLN A 402 -18.76 9.22 -22.36
CA GLN A 402 -19.87 8.31 -22.59
C GLN A 402 -19.42 6.85 -22.54
N ALA A 403 -18.30 6.51 -23.19
CA ALA A 403 -17.74 5.17 -23.15
C ALA A 403 -17.34 4.75 -21.72
N ARG A 404 -16.78 5.66 -20.93
CA ARG A 404 -16.44 5.40 -19.50
C ARG A 404 -17.68 5.16 -18.66
N LEU A 405 -18.74 5.93 -18.83
CA LEU A 405 -20.01 5.75 -18.12
C LEU A 405 -20.65 4.41 -18.48
N LEU A 406 -20.72 4.05 -19.76
CA LEU A 406 -21.25 2.77 -20.21
C LEU A 406 -20.45 1.59 -19.63
N TYR A 407 -19.13 1.70 -19.64
CA TYR A 407 -18.26 0.67 -19.05
C TYR A 407 -18.44 0.56 -17.54
N ALA A 408 -18.51 1.68 -16.83
CA ALA A 408 -18.74 1.69 -15.38
C ALA A 408 -20.14 1.12 -15.02
N SER A 409 -21.19 1.43 -15.79
CA SER A 409 -22.51 0.85 -15.58
C SER A 409 -22.52 -0.65 -15.80
N TRP A 410 -21.88 -1.12 -16.87
CA TRP A 410 -21.74 -2.55 -17.16
C TRP A 410 -20.98 -3.30 -16.05
N LEU A 411 -19.89 -2.73 -15.53
CA LEU A 411 -19.16 -3.30 -14.40
C LEU A 411 -20.03 -3.37 -13.14
N ASN A 412 -20.81 -2.32 -12.87
CA ASN A 412 -21.71 -2.27 -11.73
C ASN A 412 -22.80 -3.35 -11.82
N ASP A 413 -23.41 -3.54 -12.99
CA ASP A 413 -24.42 -4.58 -13.21
C ASP A 413 -23.84 -5.99 -13.00
N ARG A 414 -22.62 -6.23 -13.47
CA ARG A 414 -21.91 -7.50 -13.26
C ARG A 414 -21.60 -7.73 -11.79
N PHE A 415 -21.17 -6.69 -11.09
CA PHE A 415 -20.91 -6.76 -9.65
C PHE A 415 -22.18 -7.03 -8.84
N GLU A 416 -23.31 -6.37 -9.18
CA GLU A 416 -24.59 -6.61 -8.53
C GLU A 416 -25.11 -8.05 -8.77
N LEU A 417 -24.91 -8.59 -9.97
CA LEU A 417 -25.22 -9.99 -10.26
C LEU A 417 -24.37 -10.93 -9.42
N PHE A 418 -23.06 -10.67 -9.31
CA PHE A 418 -22.15 -11.44 -8.46
C PHE A 418 -22.58 -11.37 -6.99
N ARG A 419 -22.91 -10.18 -6.48
CA ARG A 419 -23.38 -9.96 -5.11
C ARG A 419 -24.65 -10.77 -4.81
N ARG A 420 -25.62 -10.77 -5.72
CA ARG A 420 -26.87 -11.54 -5.58
C ARG A 420 -26.59 -13.05 -5.55
N ARG A 421 -25.74 -13.56 -6.44
CA ARG A 421 -25.38 -14.98 -6.48
C ARG A 421 -24.64 -15.41 -5.20
N MET A 422 -23.69 -14.60 -4.71
CA MET A 422 -23.02 -14.85 -3.44
C MET A 422 -23.99 -14.91 -2.26
N SER A 423 -24.98 -14.01 -2.22
CA SER A 423 -26.03 -14.02 -1.20
C SER A 423 -26.90 -15.28 -1.26
N GLN A 424 -27.23 -15.78 -2.46
CA GLN A 424 -27.98 -17.04 -2.65
C GLN A 424 -27.18 -18.26 -2.13
N LEU A 425 -25.87 -18.26 -2.24
CA LEU A 425 -24.99 -19.28 -1.70
C LEU A 425 -24.79 -19.19 -0.16
N GLY A 426 -25.37 -18.17 0.50
CA GLY A 426 -25.17 -17.90 1.93
C GLY A 426 -23.88 -17.15 2.24
N GLY A 427 -23.15 -16.67 1.24
CA GLY A 427 -22.00 -15.82 1.37
C GLY A 427 -22.35 -14.33 1.32
N GLY A 428 -21.34 -13.47 1.53
CA GLY A 428 -21.48 -12.03 1.41
C GLY A 428 -20.38 -11.41 0.55
N VAL A 429 -20.62 -10.18 0.11
CA VAL A 429 -19.64 -9.39 -0.64
C VAL A 429 -19.50 -8.04 0.03
N VAL A 430 -18.26 -7.60 0.20
CA VAL A 430 -17.91 -6.30 0.76
C VAL A 430 -17.00 -5.59 -0.23
N GLN A 431 -17.42 -4.40 -0.65
CA GLN A 431 -16.62 -3.53 -1.49
C GLN A 431 -16.63 -2.12 -0.91
N GLY A 432 -15.51 -1.46 -0.90
CA GLY A 432 -15.38 -0.10 -0.38
C GLY A 432 -14.33 0.69 -1.15
N SER A 433 -14.41 2.03 -1.05
CA SER A 433 -13.39 2.92 -1.59
C SER A 433 -12.11 2.84 -0.75
N ASP A 434 -10.99 3.18 -1.36
CA ASP A 434 -9.67 3.14 -0.73
C ASP A 434 -9.57 3.91 0.61
N ALA A 435 -10.25 5.05 0.73
CA ALA A 435 -10.25 5.88 1.95
C ALA A 435 -10.93 5.20 3.15
N THR A 436 -11.95 4.37 2.90
CA THR A 436 -12.79 3.76 3.95
C THR A 436 -12.62 2.25 4.05
N TRP A 437 -11.89 1.65 3.13
CA TRP A 437 -11.87 0.21 2.93
C TRP A 437 -11.40 -0.58 4.16
N ILE A 438 -10.29 -0.18 4.77
CA ILE A 438 -9.76 -0.87 5.94
C ILE A 438 -10.73 -0.81 7.11
N SER A 439 -11.31 0.36 7.37
CA SER A 439 -12.32 0.52 8.42
C SER A 439 -13.58 -0.29 8.13
N LEU A 440 -14.01 -0.35 6.87
CA LEU A 440 -15.16 -1.14 6.44
C LEU A 440 -14.93 -2.64 6.67
N VAL A 441 -13.79 -3.18 6.26
CA VAL A 441 -13.47 -4.60 6.41
C VAL A 441 -13.39 -4.99 7.89
N THR A 442 -12.79 -4.16 8.72
CA THR A 442 -12.71 -4.38 10.16
C THR A 442 -14.07 -4.29 10.86
N GLN A 443 -14.93 -3.35 10.45
CA GLN A 443 -16.31 -3.25 10.94
C GLN A 443 -17.13 -4.48 10.55
N VAL A 444 -17.00 -4.94 9.31
CA VAL A 444 -17.70 -6.13 8.84
C VAL A 444 -17.29 -7.36 9.66
N TYR A 445 -16.00 -7.55 9.91
CA TYR A 445 -15.53 -8.62 10.79
C TYR A 445 -16.15 -8.53 12.18
N ALA A 446 -16.15 -7.36 12.81
CA ALA A 446 -16.74 -7.17 14.14
C ALA A 446 -18.24 -7.51 14.16
N ARG A 447 -19.00 -7.12 13.12
CA ARG A 447 -20.43 -7.47 12.99
C ARG A 447 -20.65 -8.97 12.84
N LEU A 448 -19.85 -9.63 11.99
CA LEU A 448 -19.92 -11.09 11.84
C LEU A 448 -19.66 -11.80 13.16
N ARG A 449 -18.70 -11.33 13.93
CA ARG A 449 -18.38 -11.88 15.24
C ARG A 449 -19.56 -11.73 16.22
N VAL A 450 -20.26 -10.61 16.19
CA VAL A 450 -21.48 -10.41 17.01
C VAL A 450 -22.62 -11.28 16.52
N SER A 451 -22.84 -11.41 15.21
CA SER A 451 -23.89 -12.25 14.64
C SER A 451 -23.69 -13.74 14.90
N LEU A 452 -22.45 -14.18 15.10
CA LEU A 452 -22.11 -15.54 15.53
C LEU A 452 -22.40 -15.80 17.02
N ARG A 453 -22.56 -14.74 17.82
CA ARG A 453 -22.91 -14.82 19.26
C ARG A 453 -24.43 -14.86 19.51
N ALA A 454 -25.22 -14.34 18.57
CA ALA A 454 -26.69 -14.31 18.61
C ALA A 454 -27.31 -15.57 18.01
#